data_276e5f144da1af713aadd3acbf82ba88
#
_entry.id   276e5f144da1af713aadd3acbf82ba88
#
_cell.length_a   1.000
_cell.length_b   1.000
_cell.length_c   1.000
_cell.angle_alpha   90.00
_cell.angle_beta   90.00
_cell.angle_gamma   90.00
#
_symmetry.space_group_name_H-M   'P 1'
#
loop_
_entity.id
_entity.type
_entity.pdbx_description
1 polymer ?
#
loop_
_entity_poly.entity_id
_entity_poly.type
_entity_poly.pdbx_seq_one_letter_code
_entity_poly.pdbx_strand_id
1 'polypeptide(L)'
;NTSWAGKTLFDGSATTFQVGTAAGGANYISHTIGDMAPGSIIDQISGADADILTQAKAQSTITEVDEAIGRVSVERGKLGAVSNRLSSTMANLDQVAVNLSASQGRIQDADFAAETGNLAKNQIMQQAATAMLAQANASKSSVLTLIRN
;
A
#
# COMPACT_ATOMS: atom_id res chain seq x y z
N ASN A 1 23.07 -8.40 19.89
CA ASN A 1 21.72 -7.81 19.70
C ASN A 1 21.53 -7.51 18.21
N THR A 2 20.71 -8.33 17.54
CA THR A 2 20.34 -8.08 16.14
C THR A 2 19.19 -7.08 16.14
N SER A 3 19.42 -5.89 15.57
CA SER A 3 18.40 -4.85 15.47
C SER A 3 18.16 -4.45 14.00
N TRP A 4 16.92 -4.13 13.67
CA TRP A 4 16.52 -3.59 12.38
C TRP A 4 15.66 -2.34 12.59
N ALA A 5 16.00 -1.25 11.93
CA ALA A 5 15.32 0.05 12.07
C ALA A 5 15.19 0.51 13.55
N GLY A 6 16.19 0.22 14.40
CA GLY A 6 16.20 0.59 15.81
C GLY A 6 15.37 -0.32 16.72
N LYS A 7 14.77 -1.39 16.19
CA LYS A 7 14.03 -2.40 16.95
C LYS A 7 14.87 -3.66 17.11
N THR A 8 14.99 -4.19 18.31
CA THR A 8 15.54 -5.53 18.57
C THR A 8 14.60 -6.58 17.99
N LEU A 9 15.15 -7.58 17.30
CA LEU A 9 14.34 -8.59 16.59
C LEU A 9 14.09 -9.86 17.42
N PHE A 10 14.94 -10.16 18.40
CA PHE A 10 14.93 -11.41 19.17
C PHE A 10 14.60 -11.20 20.66
N ASP A 11 13.77 -10.18 20.94
CA ASP A 11 13.34 -9.85 22.30
C ASP A 11 11.90 -10.30 22.63
N GLY A 12 11.29 -11.10 21.75
CA GLY A 12 9.91 -11.54 21.90
C GLY A 12 8.87 -10.47 21.59
N SER A 13 9.28 -9.29 21.13
CA SER A 13 8.34 -8.23 20.79
C SER A 13 7.68 -8.42 19.43
N ALA A 14 6.41 -8.03 19.34
CA ALA A 14 5.67 -8.10 18.09
C ALA A 14 6.15 -7.03 17.10
N THR A 15 6.45 -7.44 15.89
CA THR A 15 6.67 -6.55 14.76
C THR A 15 5.39 -6.48 13.93
N THR A 16 4.91 -5.26 13.68
CA THR A 16 3.69 -5.02 12.93
C THR A 16 4.01 -4.31 11.63
N PHE A 17 3.45 -4.82 10.53
CA PHE A 17 3.54 -4.23 9.19
C PHE A 17 2.19 -3.66 8.83
N GLN A 18 2.11 -2.33 8.66
CA GLN A 18 0.90 -1.68 8.20
C GLN A 18 0.69 -1.97 6.71
N VAL A 19 -0.47 -2.55 6.35
CA VAL A 19 -0.82 -2.92 4.96
C VAL A 19 -2.09 -2.23 4.47
N GLY A 20 -2.77 -1.51 5.33
CA GLY A 20 -3.99 -0.77 4.99
C GLY A 20 -3.97 0.67 5.49
N THR A 21 -4.92 1.49 5.02
CA THR A 21 -4.99 2.93 5.31
C THR A 21 -5.72 3.27 6.60
N ALA A 22 -6.49 2.34 7.17
CA ALA A 22 -7.26 2.57 8.38
C ALA A 22 -6.56 2.02 9.62
N ALA A 23 -6.80 2.64 10.77
CA ALA A 23 -6.41 2.11 12.07
C ALA A 23 -7.32 0.92 12.44
N GLY A 24 -6.76 -0.27 12.58
CA GLY A 24 -7.52 -1.47 13.00
C GLY A 24 -6.78 -2.76 12.67
N GLY A 25 -7.10 -3.83 13.39
CA GLY A 25 -6.41 -5.13 13.32
C GLY A 25 -6.39 -5.79 11.94
N ALA A 26 -7.34 -5.44 11.05
CA ALA A 26 -7.39 -5.95 9.69
C ALA A 26 -6.37 -5.26 8.74
N ASN A 27 -5.79 -4.13 9.16
CA ASN A 27 -4.92 -3.31 8.32
C ASN A 27 -3.44 -3.48 8.63
N TYR A 28 -3.08 -4.43 9.49
CA TYR A 28 -1.69 -4.75 9.76
C TYR A 28 -1.48 -6.26 9.85
N ILE A 29 -0.29 -6.68 9.50
CA ILE A 29 0.20 -8.05 9.68
C ILE A 29 1.18 -7.98 10.83
N SER A 30 0.84 -8.64 11.94
CA SER A 30 1.73 -8.76 13.10
C SER A 30 2.44 -10.11 13.07
N HIS A 31 3.71 -10.08 13.43
CA HIS A 31 4.51 -11.26 13.67
C HIS A 31 5.34 -11.05 14.92
N THR A 32 5.38 -12.07 15.78
CA THR A 32 6.23 -12.09 16.96
C THR A 32 7.29 -13.15 16.72
N ILE A 33 8.54 -12.74 16.67
CA ILE A 33 9.67 -13.68 16.70
C ILE A 33 9.85 -14.10 18.13
N GLY A 34 9.92 -15.41 18.37
CA GLY A 34 10.14 -15.93 19.71
C GLY A 34 11.41 -15.35 20.32
N ASP A 35 11.38 -15.15 21.63
CA ASP A 35 12.54 -14.68 22.38
C ASP A 35 13.68 -15.71 22.23
N MET A 36 14.76 -15.28 21.58
CA MET A 36 15.99 -16.05 21.40
C MET A 36 17.14 -15.45 22.22
N ALA A 37 16.82 -14.58 23.19
CA ALA A 37 17.82 -14.03 24.10
C ALA A 37 18.44 -15.13 25.01
N PRO A 38 19.64 -14.89 25.53
CA PRO A 38 20.15 -15.70 26.62
C PRO A 38 19.13 -15.68 27.78
N GLY A 39 18.66 -16.82 28.20
CA GLY A 39 17.56 -16.98 29.18
C GLY A 39 16.31 -17.64 28.60
N SER A 40 16.21 -17.81 27.27
CA SER A 40 15.06 -18.43 26.60
C SER A 40 15.42 -19.78 25.95
N ILE A 41 15.79 -19.75 24.67
CA ILE A 41 16.15 -20.98 23.93
C ILE A 41 17.63 -21.30 24.04
N ILE A 42 18.47 -20.26 24.08
CA ILE A 42 19.93 -20.41 24.08
C ILE A 42 20.42 -20.76 25.50
N ASP A 43 19.72 -20.36 26.54
CA ASP A 43 20.11 -20.65 27.92
C ASP A 43 19.98 -22.13 28.27
N GLN A 44 19.07 -22.85 27.63
CA GLN A 44 18.97 -24.30 27.76
C GLN A 44 20.21 -25.02 27.20
N ILE A 45 20.86 -24.43 26.18
CA ILE A 45 22.05 -25.00 25.54
C ILE A 45 23.33 -24.45 26.18
N SER A 46 23.29 -23.25 26.77
CA SER A 46 24.47 -22.59 27.38
C SER A 46 24.45 -22.56 28.92
N GLY A 47 23.41 -23.10 29.56
CA GLY A 47 23.25 -23.19 31.00
C GLY A 47 24.20 -24.22 31.65
N ALA A 48 24.15 -24.32 32.97
CA ALA A 48 24.96 -25.24 33.75
C ALA A 48 24.72 -26.73 33.43
N ASP A 49 23.66 -27.03 32.68
CA ASP A 49 23.27 -28.38 32.26
C ASP A 49 23.82 -28.76 30.86
N ALA A 50 24.30 -27.80 30.05
CA ALA A 50 24.98 -28.06 28.79
C ALA A 50 26.42 -28.58 29.03
N ASP A 51 26.54 -29.67 29.71
CA ASP A 51 27.78 -30.31 30.11
C ASP A 51 27.83 -31.70 29.46
N ILE A 52 28.95 -32.00 28.85
CA ILE A 52 29.20 -33.30 28.20
C ILE A 52 30.16 -34.20 29.00
N LEU A 53 30.43 -33.85 30.26
CA LEU A 53 31.40 -34.59 31.11
C LEU A 53 30.89 -35.97 31.53
N THR A 54 29.57 -36.21 31.46
CA THR A 54 28.97 -37.51 31.72
C THR A 54 28.05 -37.95 30.60
N GLN A 55 27.88 -39.26 30.43
CA GLN A 55 26.99 -39.82 29.40
C GLN A 55 25.54 -39.32 29.55
N ALA A 56 25.03 -39.19 30.76
CA ALA A 56 23.68 -38.70 31.01
C ALA A 56 23.52 -37.24 30.59
N LYS A 57 24.50 -36.38 30.90
CA LYS A 57 24.50 -34.96 30.51
C LYS A 57 24.68 -34.79 29.01
N ALA A 58 25.51 -35.60 28.38
CA ALA A 58 25.64 -35.60 26.91
C ALA A 58 24.31 -35.94 26.20
N GLN A 59 23.54 -36.90 26.74
CA GLN A 59 22.24 -37.27 26.22
C GLN A 59 21.19 -36.13 26.39
N SER A 60 21.18 -35.47 27.56
CA SER A 60 20.28 -34.32 27.77
C SER A 60 20.61 -33.15 26.82
N THR A 61 21.90 -32.83 26.68
CA THR A 61 22.35 -31.77 25.74
C THR A 61 21.95 -32.06 24.31
N ILE A 62 22.02 -33.32 23.85
CA ILE A 62 21.53 -33.69 22.50
C ILE A 62 20.04 -33.40 22.37
N THR A 63 19.23 -33.77 23.35
CA THR A 63 17.78 -33.53 23.34
C THR A 63 17.47 -32.03 23.33
N GLU A 64 18.18 -31.22 24.10
CA GLU A 64 18.00 -29.76 24.13
C GLU A 64 18.37 -29.09 22.80
N VAL A 65 19.44 -29.56 22.15
CA VAL A 65 19.84 -29.11 20.83
C VAL A 65 18.77 -29.46 19.78
N ASP A 66 18.23 -30.69 19.84
CA ASP A 66 17.16 -31.11 18.93
C ASP A 66 15.90 -30.28 19.12
N GLU A 67 15.51 -29.97 20.34
CA GLU A 67 14.41 -29.06 20.63
C GLU A 67 14.66 -27.63 20.12
N ALA A 68 15.87 -27.10 20.31
CA ALA A 68 16.23 -25.79 19.80
C ALA A 68 16.17 -25.72 18.28
N ILE A 69 16.67 -26.74 17.58
CA ILE A 69 16.55 -26.86 16.12
C ILE A 69 15.08 -26.92 15.70
N GLY A 70 14.27 -27.69 16.42
CA GLY A 70 12.83 -27.77 16.20
C GLY A 70 12.15 -26.39 16.30
N ARG A 71 12.44 -25.63 17.35
CA ARG A 71 11.90 -24.28 17.57
C ARG A 71 12.33 -23.30 16.48
N VAL A 72 13.60 -23.31 16.10
CA VAL A 72 14.11 -22.49 14.98
C VAL A 72 13.40 -22.85 13.68
N SER A 73 13.16 -24.12 13.41
CA SER A 73 12.46 -24.59 12.22
C SER A 73 11.01 -24.12 12.18
N VAL A 74 10.31 -24.17 13.31
CA VAL A 74 8.95 -23.62 13.45
C VAL A 74 8.93 -22.11 13.21
N GLU A 75 9.89 -21.37 13.78
CA GLU A 75 9.95 -19.92 13.61
C GLU A 75 10.27 -19.51 12.16
N ARG A 76 11.16 -20.23 11.50
CA ARG A 76 11.37 -20.06 10.06
C ARG A 76 10.11 -20.35 9.24
N GLY A 77 9.33 -21.34 9.61
CA GLY A 77 8.03 -21.63 8.99
C GLY A 77 7.04 -20.49 9.13
N LYS A 78 6.94 -19.90 10.32
CA LYS A 78 6.09 -18.73 10.58
C LYS A 78 6.53 -17.52 9.76
N LEU A 79 7.84 -17.24 9.69
CA LEU A 79 8.40 -16.16 8.87
C LEU A 79 8.10 -16.37 7.40
N GLY A 80 8.21 -17.60 6.90
CA GLY A 80 7.81 -17.96 5.53
C GLY A 80 6.33 -17.69 5.26
N ALA A 81 5.45 -18.04 6.22
CA ALA A 81 4.02 -17.76 6.11
C ALA A 81 3.73 -16.25 6.08
N VAL A 82 4.39 -15.46 6.92
CA VAL A 82 4.27 -13.99 6.93
C VAL A 82 4.76 -13.39 5.61
N SER A 83 5.88 -13.87 5.09
CA SER A 83 6.41 -13.43 3.79
C SER A 83 5.42 -13.70 2.65
N ASN A 84 4.82 -14.89 2.62
CA ASN A 84 3.80 -15.23 1.62
C ASN A 84 2.54 -14.35 1.76
N ARG A 85 2.09 -14.09 2.99
CA ARG A 85 0.96 -13.18 3.24
C ARG A 85 1.26 -11.75 2.79
N LEU A 86 2.44 -11.24 3.06
CA LEU A 86 2.88 -9.92 2.60
C LEU A 86 2.92 -9.86 1.07
N SER A 87 3.46 -10.87 0.40
CA SER A 87 3.48 -10.95 -1.06
C SER A 87 2.08 -10.96 -1.67
N SER A 88 1.16 -11.76 -1.10
CA SER A 88 -0.24 -11.78 -1.55
C SER A 88 -0.95 -10.45 -1.32
N THR A 89 -0.66 -9.79 -0.20
CA THR A 89 -1.24 -8.47 0.12
C THR A 89 -0.70 -7.40 -0.85
N MET A 90 0.59 -7.41 -1.15
CA MET A 90 1.18 -6.49 -2.15
C MET A 90 0.52 -6.66 -3.52
N ALA A 91 0.38 -7.90 -4.00
CA ALA A 91 -0.29 -8.17 -5.27
C ALA A 91 -1.75 -7.68 -5.30
N ASN A 92 -2.48 -7.83 -4.20
CA ASN A 92 -3.84 -7.30 -4.06
C ASN A 92 -3.86 -5.76 -4.07
N LEU A 93 -2.96 -5.11 -3.34
CA LEU A 93 -2.86 -3.64 -3.31
C LEU A 93 -2.48 -3.08 -4.68
N ASP A 94 -1.60 -3.73 -5.42
CA ASP A 94 -1.26 -3.36 -6.80
C ASP A 94 -2.50 -3.42 -7.71
N GLN A 95 -3.31 -4.48 -7.59
CA GLN A 95 -4.56 -4.60 -8.35
C GLN A 95 -5.57 -3.52 -7.98
N VAL A 96 -5.70 -3.19 -6.68
CA VAL A 96 -6.55 -2.10 -6.20
C VAL A 96 -6.06 -0.75 -6.76
N ALA A 97 -4.74 -0.50 -6.75
CA ALA A 97 -4.16 0.73 -7.29
C ALA A 97 -4.44 0.89 -8.80
N VAL A 98 -4.30 -0.19 -9.58
CA VAL A 98 -4.63 -0.19 -11.01
C VAL A 98 -6.11 0.11 -11.24
N ASN A 99 -7.01 -0.54 -10.50
CA ASN A 99 -8.45 -0.32 -10.61
C ASN A 99 -8.86 1.09 -10.20
N LEU A 100 -8.23 1.64 -9.16
CA LEU A 100 -8.47 3.01 -8.71
C LEU A 100 -8.00 4.02 -9.74
N SER A 101 -6.82 3.82 -10.33
CA SER A 101 -6.27 4.66 -11.39
C SER A 101 -7.17 4.64 -12.65
N ALA A 102 -7.65 3.45 -13.04
CA ALA A 102 -8.59 3.32 -14.15
C ALA A 102 -9.94 4.01 -13.85
N SER A 103 -10.42 3.96 -12.63
CA SER A 103 -11.65 4.65 -12.21
C SER A 103 -11.47 6.16 -12.19
N GLN A 104 -10.34 6.64 -11.73
CA GLN A 104 -9.98 8.05 -11.76
C GLN A 104 -9.91 8.57 -13.20
N GLY A 105 -9.26 7.80 -14.10
CA GLY A 105 -9.21 8.15 -15.52
C GLY A 105 -10.62 8.28 -16.14
N ARG A 106 -11.53 7.35 -15.87
CA ARG A 106 -12.91 7.41 -16.38
C ARG A 106 -13.67 8.65 -15.91
N ILE A 107 -13.48 9.06 -14.65
CA ILE A 107 -14.12 10.28 -14.11
C ILE A 107 -13.51 11.52 -14.78
N GLN A 108 -12.20 11.55 -14.91
CA GLN A 108 -11.48 12.69 -15.49
C GLN A 108 -11.78 12.83 -17.00
N ASP A 109 -11.84 11.73 -17.73
CA ASP A 109 -12.18 11.73 -19.16
C ASP A 109 -13.64 12.15 -19.40
N ALA A 110 -14.58 11.77 -18.54
CA ALA A 110 -15.97 12.21 -18.62
C ALA A 110 -16.09 13.73 -18.41
N ASP A 111 -15.40 14.29 -17.44
CA ASP A 111 -15.37 15.74 -17.18
C ASP A 111 -14.73 16.50 -18.35
N PHE A 112 -13.69 15.97 -18.95
CA PHE A 112 -13.04 16.57 -20.12
C PHE A 112 -13.97 16.61 -21.33
N ALA A 113 -14.75 15.56 -21.58
CA ALA A 113 -15.72 15.53 -22.67
C ALA A 113 -16.86 16.56 -22.48
N ALA A 114 -17.35 16.70 -21.25
CA ALA A 114 -18.34 17.71 -20.91
C ALA A 114 -17.80 19.14 -21.09
N GLU A 115 -16.56 19.39 -20.64
CA GLU A 115 -15.92 20.70 -20.75
C GLU A 115 -15.63 21.09 -22.20
N THR A 116 -15.14 20.15 -23.04
CA THR A 116 -14.94 20.41 -24.47
C THR A 116 -16.25 20.68 -25.19
N GLY A 117 -17.33 20.00 -24.81
CA GLY A 117 -18.68 20.29 -25.32
C GLY A 117 -19.17 21.69 -24.95
N ASN A 118 -18.96 22.12 -23.74
CA ASN A 118 -19.27 23.46 -23.26
C ASN A 118 -18.42 24.53 -23.94
N LEU A 119 -17.13 24.26 -24.15
CA LEU A 119 -16.23 25.15 -24.88
C LEU A 119 -16.73 25.36 -26.35
N ALA A 120 -17.02 24.28 -27.05
CA ALA A 120 -17.52 24.33 -28.42
C ALA A 120 -18.85 25.11 -28.51
N LYS A 121 -19.80 24.85 -27.60
CA LYS A 121 -21.04 25.59 -27.47
C LYS A 121 -20.81 27.08 -27.28
N ASN A 122 -19.94 27.47 -26.38
CA ASN A 122 -19.63 28.88 -26.11
C ASN A 122 -18.97 29.57 -27.32
N GLN A 123 -18.09 28.88 -28.03
CA GLN A 123 -17.48 29.39 -29.28
C GLN A 123 -18.53 29.63 -30.38
N ILE A 124 -19.44 28.67 -30.57
CA ILE A 124 -20.54 28.83 -31.57
C ILE A 124 -21.47 29.98 -31.17
N MET A 125 -21.82 30.10 -29.88
CA MET A 125 -22.65 31.21 -29.39
C MET A 125 -21.97 32.56 -29.60
N GLN A 126 -20.66 32.66 -29.37
CA GLN A 126 -19.90 33.89 -29.63
C GLN A 126 -19.89 34.25 -31.13
N GLN A 127 -19.65 33.30 -32.01
CA GLN A 127 -19.70 33.51 -33.47
C GLN A 127 -21.11 33.92 -33.95
N ALA A 128 -22.12 33.26 -33.44
CA ALA A 128 -23.51 33.61 -33.78
C ALA A 128 -23.88 35.01 -33.28
N ALA A 129 -23.49 35.38 -32.06
CA ALA A 129 -23.74 36.72 -31.50
C ALA A 129 -23.04 37.82 -32.31
N THR A 130 -21.78 37.61 -32.70
CA THR A 130 -21.05 38.57 -33.55
C THR A 130 -21.69 38.70 -34.95
N ALA A 131 -22.13 37.60 -35.59
CA ALA A 131 -22.83 37.62 -36.85
C ALA A 131 -24.19 38.35 -36.77
N MET A 132 -24.96 38.11 -35.71
CA MET A 132 -26.23 38.80 -35.46
C MET A 132 -26.03 40.31 -35.19
N LEU A 133 -24.99 40.70 -34.47
CA LEU A 133 -24.65 42.11 -34.30
C LEU A 133 -24.26 42.78 -35.61
N ALA A 134 -23.48 42.11 -36.44
CA ALA A 134 -23.13 42.63 -37.75
C ALA A 134 -24.38 42.81 -38.64
N GLN A 135 -25.31 41.85 -38.65
CA GLN A 135 -26.56 41.92 -39.38
C GLN A 135 -27.47 43.02 -38.83
N ALA A 136 -27.59 43.20 -37.52
CA ALA A 136 -28.35 44.26 -36.90
C ALA A 136 -27.82 45.67 -37.29
N ASN A 137 -26.49 45.82 -37.29
CA ASN A 137 -25.86 47.06 -37.70
C ASN A 137 -26.06 47.34 -39.21
N ALA A 138 -25.98 46.31 -40.04
CA ALA A 138 -26.28 46.45 -41.49
C ALA A 138 -27.74 46.90 -41.75
N SER A 139 -28.71 46.30 -41.02
CA SER A 139 -30.11 46.68 -41.09
C SER A 139 -30.33 48.16 -40.71
N LYS A 140 -29.70 48.62 -39.62
CA LYS A 140 -29.79 50.03 -39.22
C LYS A 140 -29.20 50.97 -40.27
N SER A 141 -28.10 50.61 -40.89
CA SER A 141 -27.46 51.37 -41.95
C SER A 141 -28.36 51.47 -43.17
N SER A 142 -29.07 50.40 -43.56
CA SER A 142 -30.02 50.40 -44.65
C SER A 142 -31.23 51.33 -44.42
N VAL A 143 -31.75 51.33 -43.17
CA VAL A 143 -32.86 52.24 -42.78
C VAL A 143 -32.43 53.71 -42.87
N LEU A 144 -31.18 54.00 -42.39
CA LEU A 144 -30.63 55.36 -42.43
C LEU A 144 -30.47 55.88 -43.90
N THR A 145 -30.09 55.01 -44.82
CA THR A 145 -29.99 55.38 -46.25
C THR A 145 -31.35 55.67 -46.91
N LEU A 146 -32.40 54.95 -46.47
CA LEU A 146 -33.76 55.20 -46.93
C LEU A 146 -34.39 56.52 -46.45
N ILE A 147 -33.98 56.98 -45.25
CA ILE A 147 -34.48 58.24 -44.63
C ILE A 147 -33.76 59.48 -45.24
N ARG A 148 -32.52 59.28 -45.72
CA ARG A 148 -31.72 60.37 -46.33
C ARG A 148 -32.01 60.67 -47.83
N ASN A 149 -32.81 59.84 -48.49
CA ASN A 149 -33.25 60.00 -49.82
C ASN A 149 -34.70 60.47 -49.87
#